data_e0a05e5ad4894600be7cef32b7f0d757
#
_entry.id   e0a05e5ad4894600be7cef32b7f0d757
#
_cell.length_a   1.000
_cell.length_b   1.000
_cell.length_c   1.000
_cell.angle_alpha   90.00
_cell.angle_beta   90.00
_cell.angle_gamma   90.00
#
_symmetry.space_group_name_H-M   'P 1'
#
loop_
_entity.id
_entity.type
_entity.pdbx_description
1 polymer ?
#
loop_
_entity_poly.entity_id
_entity_poly.type
_entity_poly.pdbx_seq_one_letter_code
_entity_poly.pdbx_strand_id
1 'polypeptide(L)'
;MATNLTSEGLKLTIITINLNNKAGLERTIQSVISQTYKDFEYILIDGGSLDGSVDIIKKYERNIFCWISEKDFGIYNAQNKGIQKSNGEYCLFMNSGDIFIKSTILAEMISYIDGEDILYGNGFFQIKKDKLDKFECPDRLTLGFFTLYSLIHPATLIKKSLFDKYGLYNESNKIVSDWEFFIKTTILNTVITKLIPLEISIVEENGISRNAENITILREERIKVFTNFFPHYVIDLMNDYKDIYLENIKLVDKIKFFSEINSYRKNILFRIILKMMRVLNRDIHCS
;
A
#
# COMPACT_ATOMS: atom_id res chain seq x y z
N MET A 1 28.14 24.40 25.99
CA MET A 1 26.73 24.07 26.13
C MET A 1 26.53 22.71 25.48
N ALA A 2 26.34 21.70 26.30
CA ALA A 2 26.14 20.33 25.80
C ALA A 2 24.72 20.24 25.23
N THR A 3 24.59 20.04 23.95
CA THR A 3 23.33 19.65 23.32
C THR A 3 22.94 18.30 23.84
N ASN A 4 21.86 18.23 24.61
CA ASN A 4 21.18 16.98 24.96
C ASN A 4 20.76 16.29 23.66
N LEU A 5 21.51 15.31 23.22
CA LEU A 5 21.08 14.28 22.31
C LEU A 5 20.09 13.43 23.11
N THR A 6 18.80 13.73 23.00
CA THR A 6 17.76 12.78 23.33
C THR A 6 18.06 11.54 22.50
N SER A 7 18.17 10.38 23.13
CA SER A 7 18.27 9.08 22.47
C SER A 7 16.92 8.81 21.78
N GLU A 8 16.71 9.42 20.62
CA GLU A 8 15.63 9.03 19.74
C GLU A 8 15.97 7.63 19.24
N GLY A 9 15.15 6.65 19.59
CA GLY A 9 15.29 5.29 19.10
C GLY A 9 15.19 5.26 17.58
N LEU A 10 15.63 4.15 16.97
CA LEU A 10 15.54 3.93 15.52
C LEU A 10 14.12 4.18 15.00
N LYS A 11 13.98 5.08 14.01
CA LYS A 11 12.67 5.56 13.56
C LYS A 11 11.99 4.59 12.60
N LEU A 12 12.74 3.91 11.73
CA LEU A 12 12.19 3.16 10.59
C LEU A 12 12.83 1.79 10.40
N THR A 13 12.00 0.78 10.17
CA THR A 13 12.39 -0.51 9.59
C THR A 13 11.78 -0.65 8.20
N ILE A 14 12.60 -0.91 7.20
CA ILE A 14 12.15 -1.31 5.86
C ILE A 14 12.23 -2.82 5.77
N ILE A 15 11.13 -3.45 5.37
CA ILE A 15 11.01 -4.91 5.26
C ILE A 15 10.77 -5.25 3.79
N THR A 16 11.67 -6.04 3.21
CA THR A 16 11.50 -6.63 1.88
C THR A 16 11.28 -8.12 2.02
N ILE A 17 10.25 -8.63 1.38
CA ILE A 17 10.04 -10.06 1.18
C ILE A 17 10.33 -10.44 -0.26
N ASN A 18 10.83 -11.65 -0.49
CA ASN A 18 11.16 -12.15 -1.83
C ASN A 18 10.87 -13.64 -1.97
N LEU A 19 10.37 -14.04 -3.14
CA LEU A 19 10.34 -15.44 -3.57
C LEU A 19 10.51 -15.50 -5.08
N ASN A 20 11.65 -16.04 -5.56
CA ASN A 20 11.95 -16.26 -6.96
C ASN A 20 11.73 -15.02 -7.86
N ASN A 21 12.12 -13.82 -7.39
CA ASN A 21 12.10 -12.57 -8.14
C ASN A 21 13.46 -11.87 -8.08
N LYS A 22 14.51 -12.54 -8.56
CA LYS A 22 15.90 -12.05 -8.54
C LYS A 22 16.05 -10.63 -9.08
N ALA A 23 15.47 -10.36 -10.25
CA ALA A 23 15.61 -9.07 -10.92
C ALA A 23 14.81 -7.97 -10.19
N GLY A 24 13.61 -8.26 -9.70
CA GLY A 24 12.81 -7.36 -8.88
C GLY A 24 13.51 -7.07 -7.56
N LEU A 25 14.01 -8.10 -6.89
CA LEU A 25 14.75 -7.97 -5.64
C LEU A 25 15.95 -7.02 -5.77
N GLU A 26 16.75 -7.17 -6.81
CA GLU A 26 17.91 -6.30 -7.01
C GLU A 26 17.51 -4.83 -7.20
N ARG A 27 16.45 -4.57 -8.00
CA ARG A 27 15.90 -3.21 -8.16
C ARG A 27 15.41 -2.63 -6.84
N THR A 28 14.70 -3.42 -6.05
CA THR A 28 14.18 -2.98 -4.73
C THR A 28 15.33 -2.66 -3.78
N ILE A 29 16.32 -3.55 -3.64
CA ILE A 29 17.48 -3.30 -2.79
C ILE A 29 18.18 -2.00 -3.21
N GLN A 30 18.46 -1.81 -4.50
CA GLN A 30 19.11 -0.60 -5.00
C GLN A 30 18.27 0.66 -4.69
N SER A 31 16.96 0.59 -4.84
CA SER A 31 16.04 1.68 -4.53
C SER A 31 16.06 2.06 -3.05
N VAL A 32 16.13 1.07 -2.15
CA VAL A 32 16.22 1.27 -0.70
C VAL A 32 17.57 1.84 -0.28
N ILE A 33 18.67 1.22 -0.70
CA ILE A 33 20.01 1.66 -0.26
C ILE A 33 20.45 2.99 -0.85
N SER A 34 19.84 3.42 -1.96
CA SER A 34 20.09 4.72 -2.59
C SER A 34 19.38 5.88 -1.89
N GLN A 35 18.49 5.63 -0.94
CA GLN A 35 17.79 6.71 -0.21
C GLN A 35 18.78 7.61 0.53
N THR A 36 18.53 8.92 0.54
CA THR A 36 19.35 9.91 1.23
C THR A 36 19.22 9.83 2.76
N TYR A 37 18.03 9.53 3.25
CA TYR A 37 17.83 9.20 4.66
C TYR A 37 18.47 7.84 4.96
N LYS A 38 19.29 7.75 6.01
CA LYS A 38 20.08 6.55 6.34
C LYS A 38 19.79 5.96 7.70
N ASP A 39 19.01 6.64 8.51
CA ASP A 39 18.66 6.18 9.86
C ASP A 39 17.48 5.19 9.81
N PHE A 40 17.68 4.06 9.15
CA PHE A 40 16.75 2.95 9.09
C PHE A 40 17.49 1.61 9.15
N GLU A 41 16.82 0.60 9.66
CA GLU A 41 17.25 -0.78 9.46
C GLU A 41 16.56 -1.38 8.24
N TYR A 42 17.31 -2.19 7.49
CA TYR A 42 16.79 -2.89 6.32
C TYR A 42 16.76 -4.39 6.58
N ILE A 43 15.58 -4.98 6.61
CA ILE A 43 15.35 -6.41 6.83
C ILE A 43 14.87 -7.06 5.55
N LEU A 44 15.46 -8.22 5.22
CA LEU A 44 15.10 -8.96 4.02
C LEU A 44 14.76 -10.41 4.38
N ILE A 45 13.56 -10.83 3.97
CA ILE A 45 13.08 -12.20 4.18
C ILE A 45 12.88 -12.84 2.80
N ASP A 46 13.65 -13.87 2.51
CA ASP A 46 13.56 -14.67 1.29
C ASP A 46 12.91 -16.01 1.58
N GLY A 47 11.90 -16.37 0.81
CA GLY A 47 11.09 -17.59 0.98
C GLY A 47 11.76 -18.89 0.51
N GLY A 48 13.09 -18.93 0.45
CA GLY A 48 13.86 -20.06 -0.04
C GLY A 48 13.96 -20.08 -1.57
N SER A 49 14.25 -18.95 -2.18
CA SER A 49 14.37 -18.81 -3.63
C SER A 49 15.47 -19.67 -4.24
N LEU A 50 15.21 -20.15 -5.48
CA LEU A 50 16.12 -21.00 -6.26
C LEU A 50 16.64 -20.34 -7.54
N ASP A 51 16.26 -19.10 -7.80
CA ASP A 51 16.56 -18.34 -9.03
C ASP A 51 17.87 -17.52 -8.96
N GLY A 52 18.63 -17.65 -7.86
CA GLY A 52 19.84 -16.84 -7.61
C GLY A 52 19.54 -15.53 -6.83
N SER A 53 18.36 -15.37 -6.25
CA SER A 53 18.03 -14.25 -5.37
C SER A 53 18.97 -14.17 -4.17
N VAL A 54 19.35 -15.31 -3.59
CA VAL A 54 20.28 -15.38 -2.44
C VAL A 54 21.65 -14.78 -2.78
N ASP A 55 22.13 -14.94 -4.02
CA ASP A 55 23.39 -14.34 -4.46
C ASP A 55 23.29 -12.81 -4.52
N ILE A 56 22.12 -12.28 -4.91
CA ILE A 56 21.84 -10.83 -4.85
C ILE A 56 21.85 -10.35 -3.41
N ILE A 57 21.20 -11.06 -2.48
CA ILE A 57 21.21 -10.69 -1.05
C ILE A 57 22.65 -10.60 -0.54
N LYS A 58 23.46 -11.62 -0.78
CA LYS A 58 24.88 -11.65 -0.38
C LYS A 58 25.70 -10.52 -1.00
N LYS A 59 25.42 -10.15 -2.25
CA LYS A 59 26.08 -9.01 -2.92
C LYS A 59 25.86 -7.69 -2.17
N TYR A 60 24.69 -7.50 -1.57
CA TYR A 60 24.32 -6.27 -0.85
C TYR A 60 24.28 -6.43 0.68
N GLU A 61 24.81 -7.53 1.22
CA GLU A 61 24.72 -7.91 2.64
C GLU A 61 25.20 -6.81 3.60
N ARG A 62 26.21 -6.03 3.22
CA ARG A 62 26.73 -4.92 4.03
C ARG A 62 25.74 -3.77 4.25
N ASN A 63 24.69 -3.71 3.44
CA ASN A 63 23.63 -2.71 3.50
C ASN A 63 22.35 -3.24 4.16
N ILE A 64 22.32 -4.52 4.51
CA ILE A 64 21.17 -5.21 5.06
C ILE A 64 21.45 -5.49 6.54
N PHE A 65 20.57 -5.00 7.42
CA PHE A 65 20.71 -5.20 8.87
C PHE A 65 20.52 -6.67 9.25
N CYS A 66 19.53 -7.33 8.67
CA CYS A 66 19.25 -8.74 8.90
C CYS A 66 18.58 -9.34 7.66
N TRP A 67 19.01 -10.55 7.29
CA TRP A 67 18.32 -11.32 6.27
C TRP A 67 18.18 -12.80 6.63
N ILE A 68 17.13 -13.43 6.11
CA ILE A 68 16.83 -14.83 6.25
C ILE A 68 16.44 -15.37 4.88
N SER A 69 16.94 -16.56 4.53
CA SER A 69 16.46 -17.31 3.37
C SER A 69 16.09 -18.71 3.83
N GLU A 70 14.81 -18.96 3.89
CA GLU A 70 14.23 -20.26 4.27
C GLU A 70 12.83 -20.37 3.67
N LYS A 71 12.34 -21.59 3.50
CA LYS A 71 10.97 -21.80 3.03
C LYS A 71 9.97 -21.10 3.95
N ASP A 72 9.09 -20.29 3.37
CA ASP A 72 7.98 -19.67 4.07
C ASP A 72 6.63 -20.35 3.77
N PHE A 73 5.59 -19.93 4.48
CA PHE A 73 4.22 -20.39 4.32
C PHE A 73 3.35 -19.31 3.63
N GLY A 74 3.97 -18.44 2.84
CA GLY A 74 3.32 -17.38 2.08
C GLY A 74 3.76 -15.98 2.50
N ILE A 75 3.27 -14.98 1.76
CA ILE A 75 3.65 -13.57 1.88
C ILE A 75 3.60 -13.07 3.33
N TYR A 76 2.49 -13.32 4.02
CA TYR A 76 2.26 -12.79 5.36
C TYR A 76 3.10 -13.51 6.42
N ASN A 77 3.46 -14.76 6.21
CA ASN A 77 4.45 -15.44 7.05
C ASN A 77 5.82 -14.77 6.92
N ALA A 78 6.26 -14.45 5.71
CA ALA A 78 7.50 -13.72 5.48
C ALA A 78 7.46 -12.30 6.07
N GLN A 79 6.37 -11.55 5.87
CA GLN A 79 6.20 -10.21 6.44
C GLN A 79 6.19 -10.25 7.97
N ASN A 80 5.51 -11.21 8.59
CA ASN A 80 5.47 -11.38 10.03
C ASN A 80 6.86 -11.68 10.62
N LYS A 81 7.68 -12.51 9.95
CA LYS A 81 9.08 -12.70 10.32
C LYS A 81 9.87 -11.38 10.31
N GLY A 82 9.63 -10.53 9.30
CA GLY A 82 10.24 -9.21 9.21
C GLY A 82 9.81 -8.30 10.35
N ILE A 83 8.50 -8.24 10.66
CA ILE A 83 7.95 -7.45 11.78
C ILE A 83 8.55 -7.89 13.11
N GLN A 84 8.64 -9.19 13.36
CA GLN A 84 9.19 -9.74 14.62
C GLN A 84 10.68 -9.40 14.82
N LYS A 85 11.41 -9.16 13.72
CA LYS A 85 12.83 -8.79 13.76
C LYS A 85 13.07 -7.27 13.74
N SER A 86 12.02 -6.49 13.51
CA SER A 86 12.12 -5.04 13.41
C SER A 86 12.32 -4.37 14.78
N ASN A 87 13.14 -3.32 14.81
CA ASN A 87 13.36 -2.48 16.00
C ASN A 87 12.91 -1.03 15.79
N GLY A 88 12.60 -0.63 14.56
CA GLY A 88 12.13 0.71 14.23
C GLY A 88 10.74 1.00 14.83
N GLU A 89 10.48 2.26 15.11
CA GLU A 89 9.16 2.73 15.56
C GLU A 89 8.09 2.47 14.49
N TYR A 90 8.45 2.62 13.22
CA TYR A 90 7.58 2.36 12.08
C TYR A 90 8.14 1.24 11.20
N CYS A 91 7.24 0.46 10.61
CA CYS A 91 7.52 -0.50 9.57
C CYS A 91 7.04 0.03 8.21
N LEU A 92 7.84 -0.18 7.17
CA LEU A 92 7.51 0.07 5.77
C LEU A 92 7.80 -1.20 4.97
N PHE A 93 6.82 -1.67 4.21
CA PHE A 93 6.96 -2.87 3.41
C PHE A 93 7.24 -2.53 1.96
N MET A 94 8.42 -2.90 1.50
CA MET A 94 8.87 -2.72 0.11
C MET A 94 9.14 -4.11 -0.48
N ASN A 95 8.12 -4.76 -1.02
CA ASN A 95 8.25 -6.12 -1.55
C ASN A 95 9.19 -6.16 -2.77
N SER A 96 9.77 -7.32 -3.07
CA SER A 96 10.64 -7.46 -4.25
C SER A 96 9.90 -7.10 -5.53
N GLY A 97 10.47 -6.17 -6.30
CA GLY A 97 9.90 -5.54 -7.50
C GLY A 97 9.43 -4.12 -7.27
N ASP A 98 8.95 -3.78 -6.07
CA ASP A 98 8.54 -2.42 -5.73
C ASP A 98 9.76 -1.49 -5.55
N ILE A 99 9.61 -0.23 -5.93
CA ILE A 99 10.68 0.76 -5.82
C ILE A 99 10.17 2.11 -5.33
N PHE A 100 11.01 2.87 -4.66
CA PHE A 100 10.74 4.28 -4.37
C PHE A 100 10.83 5.13 -5.64
N ILE A 101 9.98 6.15 -5.74
CA ILE A 101 9.93 7.02 -6.93
C ILE A 101 11.20 7.86 -7.10
N LYS A 102 11.89 8.21 -6.01
CA LYS A 102 13.11 9.01 -5.98
C LYS A 102 13.94 8.73 -4.73
N SER A 103 15.22 9.10 -4.75
CA SER A 103 16.14 8.83 -3.65
C SER A 103 15.95 9.71 -2.39
N THR A 104 15.14 10.75 -2.45
CA THR A 104 14.87 11.65 -1.30
C THR A 104 13.57 11.31 -0.58
N ILE A 105 12.78 10.36 -1.09
CA ILE A 105 11.40 10.17 -0.64
C ILE A 105 11.30 9.74 0.83
N LEU A 106 12.21 8.93 1.33
CA LEU A 106 12.21 8.55 2.74
C LEU A 106 12.42 9.75 3.67
N ALA A 107 13.36 10.64 3.33
CA ALA A 107 13.60 11.85 4.10
C ALA A 107 12.34 12.73 4.15
N GLU A 108 11.64 12.85 3.02
CA GLU A 108 10.39 13.57 2.94
C GLU A 108 9.29 12.91 3.77
N MET A 109 9.11 11.59 3.68
CA MET A 109 8.12 10.85 4.47
C MET A 109 8.33 11.01 5.97
N ILE A 110 9.58 10.86 6.44
CA ILE A 110 9.93 10.96 7.85
C ILE A 110 9.63 12.36 8.41
N SER A 111 9.77 13.41 7.61
CA SER A 111 9.47 14.78 8.03
C SER A 111 7.98 15.04 8.32
N TYR A 112 7.09 14.16 7.89
CA TYR A 112 5.65 14.24 8.16
C TYR A 112 5.23 13.53 9.45
N ILE A 113 6.11 12.74 10.07
CA ILE A 113 5.79 12.00 11.31
C ILE A 113 5.64 12.98 12.46
N ASP A 114 4.46 12.98 13.11
CA ASP A 114 4.12 13.77 14.27
C ASP A 114 3.28 12.95 15.27
N GLY A 115 3.64 11.65 15.41
CA GLY A 115 3.01 10.73 16.35
C GLY A 115 1.85 9.90 15.83
N GLU A 116 1.49 10.05 14.55
CA GLU A 116 0.43 9.27 13.93
C GLU A 116 0.75 7.76 13.93
N ASP A 117 -0.29 6.93 13.96
CA ASP A 117 -0.16 5.48 13.97
C ASP A 117 0.07 4.91 12.56
N ILE A 118 -0.56 5.51 11.54
CA ILE A 118 -0.41 5.13 10.13
C ILE A 118 -0.29 6.40 9.29
N LEU A 119 0.84 6.55 8.58
CA LEU A 119 1.00 7.58 7.55
C LEU A 119 0.96 6.88 6.19
N TYR A 120 0.17 7.41 5.27
CA TYR A 120 0.03 6.83 3.94
C TYR A 120 0.09 7.91 2.86
N GLY A 121 0.54 7.55 1.69
CA GLY A 121 0.64 8.46 0.56
C GLY A 121 0.20 7.81 -0.74
N ASN A 122 0.42 8.55 -1.82
CA ASN A 122 0.09 8.13 -3.17
C ASN A 122 1.20 7.25 -3.76
N GLY A 123 0.89 6.57 -4.87
CA GLY A 123 1.88 5.79 -5.59
C GLY A 123 1.44 5.47 -7.00
N PHE A 124 2.22 4.66 -7.65
CA PHE A 124 1.95 4.22 -9.00
C PHE A 124 1.91 2.70 -9.08
N PHE A 125 1.04 2.21 -9.92
CA PHE A 125 1.06 0.82 -10.34
C PHE A 125 1.68 0.72 -11.73
N GLN A 126 2.68 -0.12 -11.88
CA GLN A 126 3.21 -0.44 -13.18
C GLN A 126 2.20 -1.32 -13.93
N ILE A 127 1.74 -0.88 -15.12
CA ILE A 127 0.83 -1.64 -15.99
C ILE A 127 1.61 -2.35 -17.09
N LYS A 128 2.67 -1.70 -17.59
CA LYS A 128 3.64 -2.18 -18.58
C LYS A 128 4.95 -1.48 -18.32
N LYS A 129 6.04 -1.95 -18.94
CA LYS A 129 7.39 -1.43 -18.76
C LYS A 129 7.48 0.11 -18.69
N ASP A 130 6.68 0.82 -19.52
CA ASP A 130 6.75 2.28 -19.63
C ASP A 130 5.41 2.96 -19.32
N LYS A 131 4.46 2.25 -18.69
CA LYS A 131 3.16 2.80 -18.35
C LYS A 131 2.86 2.64 -16.87
N LEU A 132 2.70 3.79 -16.21
CA LEU A 132 2.30 3.88 -14.81
C LEU A 132 0.85 4.35 -14.71
N ASP A 133 0.12 3.78 -13.77
CA ASP A 133 -1.21 4.20 -13.37
C ASP A 133 -1.12 4.80 -11.97
N LYS A 134 -1.51 6.06 -11.84
CA LYS A 134 -1.45 6.77 -10.58
C LYS A 134 -2.59 6.31 -9.68
N PHE A 135 -2.28 5.99 -8.44
CA PHE A 135 -3.25 5.75 -7.38
C PHE A 135 -3.15 6.85 -6.34
N GLU A 136 -4.27 7.54 -6.14
CA GLU A 136 -4.41 8.60 -5.14
C GLU A 136 -5.21 8.09 -3.96
N CYS A 137 -4.63 8.21 -2.77
CA CYS A 137 -5.31 7.88 -1.54
C CYS A 137 -6.23 9.04 -1.11
N PRO A 138 -7.38 8.75 -0.48
CA PRO A 138 -8.27 9.78 0.04
C PRO A 138 -7.69 10.43 1.30
N ASP A 139 -8.08 11.67 1.59
CA ASP A 139 -7.70 12.37 2.82
C ASP A 139 -8.19 11.64 4.08
N ARG A 140 -9.33 10.96 3.97
CA ARG A 140 -9.92 10.18 5.05
C ARG A 140 -10.16 8.74 4.61
N LEU A 141 -9.68 7.80 5.41
CA LEU A 141 -9.96 6.38 5.23
C LEU A 141 -11.37 6.05 5.71
N THR A 142 -12.17 5.48 4.82
CA THR A 142 -13.55 5.09 5.10
C THR A 142 -13.79 3.63 4.79
N LEU A 143 -14.84 3.04 5.32
CA LEU A 143 -15.23 1.68 4.96
C LEU A 143 -15.54 1.57 3.45
N GLY A 144 -16.16 2.62 2.87
CA GLY A 144 -16.40 2.69 1.42
C GLY A 144 -15.12 2.64 0.60
N PHE A 145 -14.04 3.31 1.04
CA PHE A 145 -12.73 3.18 0.39
C PHE A 145 -12.24 1.73 0.41
N PHE A 146 -12.26 1.08 1.58
CA PHE A 146 -11.81 -0.30 1.70
C PHE A 146 -12.72 -1.33 1.01
N THR A 147 -13.95 -0.99 0.69
CA THR A 147 -14.80 -1.86 -0.15
C THR A 147 -14.23 -2.04 -1.56
N LEU A 148 -13.58 -0.99 -2.07
CA LEU A 148 -13.06 -0.96 -3.44
C LEU A 148 -11.54 -1.17 -3.50
N TYR A 149 -10.81 -0.56 -2.57
CA TYR A 149 -9.36 -0.39 -2.62
C TYR A 149 -8.67 -0.89 -1.34
N SER A 150 -7.35 -0.78 -1.32
CA SER A 150 -6.49 -0.89 -0.14
C SER A 150 -5.48 0.26 -0.16
N LEU A 151 -4.83 0.51 0.97
CA LEU A 151 -3.64 1.34 0.99
C LEU A 151 -2.51 0.66 0.20
N ILE A 152 -1.66 1.47 -0.42
CA ILE A 152 -0.44 0.99 -1.10
C ILE A 152 0.57 0.65 -0.01
N HIS A 153 0.84 -0.65 0.17
CA HIS A 153 1.75 -1.13 1.22
C HIS A 153 3.13 -0.44 1.16
N PRO A 154 3.83 -0.34 -0.01
CA PRO A 154 5.09 0.37 -0.12
C PRO A 154 4.98 1.91 -0.08
N ALA A 155 3.81 2.46 0.19
CA ALA A 155 3.59 3.89 0.42
C ALA A 155 2.98 4.17 1.81
N THR A 156 3.08 3.21 2.75
CA THR A 156 2.42 3.28 4.05
C THR A 156 3.40 2.97 5.18
N LEU A 157 3.62 3.93 6.07
CA LEU A 157 4.32 3.74 7.34
C LEU A 157 3.32 3.26 8.38
N ILE A 158 3.62 2.14 9.03
CA ILE A 158 2.77 1.51 10.04
C ILE A 158 3.54 1.50 11.36
N LYS A 159 3.00 2.13 12.39
CA LYS A 159 3.63 2.10 13.72
C LYS A 159 3.72 0.67 14.23
N LYS A 160 4.91 0.21 14.60
CA LYS A 160 5.16 -1.18 15.00
C LYS A 160 4.27 -1.62 16.16
N SER A 161 4.00 -0.73 17.12
CA SER A 161 3.13 -1.01 18.25
C SER A 161 1.70 -1.41 17.87
N LEU A 162 1.25 -1.12 16.63
CA LEU A 162 -0.05 -1.61 16.16
C LEU A 162 -0.04 -3.13 15.97
N PHE A 163 1.08 -3.71 15.54
CA PHE A 163 1.21 -5.17 15.43
C PHE A 163 1.23 -5.84 16.80
N ASP A 164 1.84 -5.20 17.80
CA ASP A 164 1.82 -5.68 19.18
C ASP A 164 0.40 -5.64 19.76
N LYS A 165 -0.33 -4.56 19.47
CA LYS A 165 -1.67 -4.32 20.02
C LYS A 165 -2.77 -5.12 19.34
N TYR A 166 -2.74 -5.19 18.00
CA TYR A 166 -3.81 -5.75 17.18
C TYR A 166 -3.47 -7.10 16.56
N GLY A 167 -2.25 -7.60 16.77
CA GLY A 167 -1.73 -8.84 16.21
C GLY A 167 -1.07 -8.66 14.85
N LEU A 168 -0.26 -9.63 14.50
CA LEU A 168 0.43 -9.71 13.22
C LEU A 168 -0.56 -9.95 12.07
N TYR A 169 -0.08 -9.95 10.84
CA TYR A 169 -0.87 -10.33 9.68
C TYR A 169 -1.40 -11.77 9.80
N ASN A 170 -2.62 -11.98 9.37
CA ASN A 170 -3.29 -13.27 9.39
C ASN A 170 -2.72 -14.18 8.29
N GLU A 171 -1.91 -15.16 8.66
CA GLU A 171 -1.25 -16.08 7.72
C GLU A 171 -2.21 -17.06 7.03
N SER A 172 -3.47 -17.16 7.47
CA SER A 172 -4.48 -17.97 6.79
C SER A 172 -5.00 -17.35 5.49
N ASN A 173 -4.82 -16.05 5.31
CA ASN A 173 -5.11 -15.35 4.05
C ASN A 173 -3.87 -15.35 3.16
N LYS A 174 -4.06 -15.49 1.87
CA LYS A 174 -2.98 -15.46 0.88
C LYS A 174 -2.70 -14.06 0.33
N ILE A 175 -3.73 -13.17 0.30
CA ILE A 175 -3.67 -11.92 -0.49
C ILE A 175 -4.13 -10.69 0.30
N VAL A 176 -4.99 -10.81 1.31
CA VAL A 176 -5.73 -9.66 1.87
C VAL A 176 -5.42 -9.34 3.32
N SER A 177 -4.37 -9.88 3.93
CA SER A 177 -4.11 -9.65 5.36
C SER A 177 -3.65 -8.24 5.69
N ASP A 178 -2.94 -7.56 4.81
CA ASP A 178 -2.63 -6.14 4.93
C ASP A 178 -3.91 -5.29 4.90
N TRP A 179 -4.81 -5.55 3.96
CA TRP A 179 -6.12 -4.92 3.86
C TRP A 179 -7.01 -5.26 5.08
N GLU A 180 -7.02 -6.51 5.56
CA GLU A 180 -7.68 -6.91 6.81
C GLU A 180 -7.15 -6.11 8.00
N PHE A 181 -5.83 -5.97 8.10
CA PHE A 181 -5.17 -5.22 9.17
C PHE A 181 -5.54 -3.73 9.12
N PHE A 182 -5.56 -3.12 7.94
CA PHE A 182 -5.97 -1.73 7.80
C PHE A 182 -7.43 -1.50 8.21
N ILE A 183 -8.37 -2.36 7.82
CA ILE A 183 -9.76 -2.27 8.29
C ILE A 183 -9.84 -2.41 9.80
N LYS A 184 -9.18 -3.41 10.35
CA LYS A 184 -9.16 -3.68 11.80
C LYS A 184 -8.65 -2.47 12.57
N THR A 185 -7.59 -1.84 12.11
CA THR A 185 -6.96 -0.73 12.83
C THR A 185 -7.67 0.60 12.59
N THR A 186 -8.00 0.94 11.33
CA THR A 186 -8.50 2.28 10.99
C THR A 186 -10.02 2.42 11.10
N ILE A 187 -10.78 1.36 10.83
CA ILE A 187 -12.26 1.40 10.83
C ILE A 187 -12.81 0.91 12.16
N LEU A 188 -12.33 -0.24 12.65
CA LEU A 188 -12.86 -0.83 13.88
C LEU A 188 -12.24 -0.24 15.15
N ASN A 189 -11.02 0.28 15.08
CA ASN A 189 -10.26 0.76 16.24
C ASN A 189 -9.81 2.22 16.16
N THR A 190 -10.14 2.93 15.10
CA THR A 190 -9.97 4.38 14.95
C THR A 190 -8.58 4.91 15.35
N VAL A 191 -7.52 4.26 14.87
CA VAL A 191 -6.14 4.72 15.05
C VAL A 191 -5.90 6.05 14.31
N ILE A 192 -4.92 6.82 14.74
CA ILE A 192 -4.61 8.11 14.12
C ILE A 192 -3.94 7.88 12.76
N THR A 193 -4.59 8.34 11.70
CA THR A 193 -4.10 8.20 10.33
C THR A 193 -3.87 9.56 9.68
N LYS A 194 -2.87 9.65 8.79
CA LYS A 194 -2.54 10.88 8.08
C LYS A 194 -2.16 10.58 6.63
N LEU A 195 -2.84 11.24 5.70
CA LEU A 195 -2.39 11.32 4.32
C LEU A 195 -1.19 12.27 4.23
N ILE A 196 -0.11 11.81 3.63
CA ILE A 196 0.99 12.68 3.22
C ILE A 196 0.88 12.92 1.70
N PRO A 197 0.93 14.18 1.23
CA PRO A 197 0.67 14.51 -0.18
C PRO A 197 1.90 14.22 -1.06
N LEU A 198 2.44 13.00 -0.93
CA LEU A 198 3.63 12.55 -1.65
C LEU A 198 3.27 11.37 -2.55
N GLU A 199 3.91 11.34 -3.70
CA GLU A 199 4.02 10.15 -4.55
C GLU A 199 5.25 9.37 -4.08
N ILE A 200 5.05 8.16 -3.54
CA ILE A 200 6.07 7.48 -2.75
C ILE A 200 6.74 6.35 -3.52
N SER A 201 5.95 5.49 -4.14
CA SER A 201 6.45 4.23 -4.67
C SER A 201 5.83 3.85 -6.01
N ILE A 202 6.51 2.98 -6.72
CA ILE A 202 6.00 2.26 -7.89
C ILE A 202 5.89 0.79 -7.51
N VAL A 203 4.67 0.25 -7.60
CA VAL A 203 4.37 -1.16 -7.35
C VAL A 203 4.53 -1.95 -8.64
N GLU A 204 5.22 -3.07 -8.57
CA GLU A 204 5.48 -3.94 -9.74
C GLU A 204 4.17 -4.51 -10.33
N GLU A 205 4.14 -4.67 -11.67
CA GLU A 205 2.97 -5.15 -12.42
C GLU A 205 2.48 -6.52 -11.97
N ASN A 206 3.39 -7.44 -11.69
CA ASN A 206 3.12 -8.85 -11.41
C ASN A 206 2.86 -9.15 -9.92
N GLY A 207 2.49 -8.16 -9.13
CA GLY A 207 2.11 -8.36 -7.72
C GLY A 207 0.97 -9.36 -7.56
N ILE A 208 1.02 -10.19 -6.51
CA ILE A 208 0.06 -11.28 -6.27
C ILE A 208 -1.40 -10.80 -6.23
N SER A 209 -1.67 -9.62 -5.70
CA SER A 209 -3.02 -9.04 -5.59
C SER A 209 -3.58 -8.55 -6.93
N ARG A 210 -2.72 -8.39 -7.95
CA ARG A 210 -3.10 -7.91 -9.29
C ARG A 210 -3.11 -9.01 -10.34
N ASN A 211 -2.60 -10.20 -10.03
CA ASN A 211 -2.65 -11.32 -10.95
C ASN A 211 -4.09 -11.76 -11.16
N ALA A 212 -4.52 -11.82 -12.43
CA ALA A 212 -5.87 -12.23 -12.82
C ALA A 212 -6.26 -13.62 -12.27
N GLU A 213 -5.31 -14.52 -12.13
CA GLU A 213 -5.53 -15.86 -11.58
C GLU A 213 -5.94 -15.82 -10.10
N ASN A 214 -5.56 -14.78 -9.38
CA ASN A 214 -5.83 -14.62 -7.95
C ASN A 214 -7.13 -13.86 -7.64
N ILE A 215 -7.85 -13.35 -8.64
CA ILE A 215 -9.07 -12.54 -8.44
C ILE A 215 -10.12 -13.30 -7.62
N THR A 216 -10.30 -14.58 -7.86
CA THR A 216 -11.27 -15.41 -7.12
C THR A 216 -10.88 -15.51 -5.66
N ILE A 217 -9.63 -15.85 -5.38
CA ILE A 217 -9.10 -15.96 -4.00
C ILE A 217 -9.23 -14.62 -3.28
N LEU A 218 -8.85 -13.52 -3.93
CA LEU A 218 -8.96 -12.17 -3.36
C LEU A 218 -10.40 -11.82 -2.97
N ARG A 219 -11.38 -12.17 -3.82
CA ARG A 219 -12.81 -11.92 -3.53
C ARG A 219 -13.32 -12.78 -2.37
N GLU A 220 -13.00 -14.05 -2.36
CA GLU A 220 -13.40 -14.98 -1.29
C GLU A 220 -12.82 -14.56 0.06
N GLU A 221 -11.54 -14.21 0.10
CA GLU A 221 -10.90 -13.74 1.32
C GLU A 221 -11.50 -12.41 1.81
N ARG A 222 -11.76 -11.44 0.92
CA ARG A 222 -12.44 -10.19 1.28
C ARG A 222 -13.83 -10.43 1.85
N ILE A 223 -14.62 -11.31 1.22
CA ILE A 223 -15.96 -11.67 1.74
C ILE A 223 -15.83 -12.28 3.14
N LYS A 224 -14.91 -13.22 3.33
CA LYS A 224 -14.67 -13.85 4.64
C LYS A 224 -14.29 -12.82 5.72
N VAL A 225 -13.40 -11.89 5.43
CA VAL A 225 -13.00 -10.83 6.35
C VAL A 225 -14.18 -9.92 6.68
N PHE A 226 -14.93 -9.48 5.68
CA PHE A 226 -16.11 -8.65 5.91
C PHE A 226 -17.17 -9.36 6.75
N THR A 227 -17.46 -10.63 6.46
CA THR A 227 -18.42 -11.44 7.22
C THR A 227 -17.98 -11.63 8.68
N ASN A 228 -16.68 -11.69 8.92
CA ASN A 228 -16.15 -11.81 10.29
C ASN A 228 -16.22 -10.48 11.07
N PHE A 229 -16.07 -9.35 10.38
CA PHE A 229 -15.97 -8.04 11.03
C PHE A 229 -17.31 -7.30 11.13
N PHE A 230 -18.23 -7.52 10.18
CA PHE A 230 -19.43 -6.70 10.05
C PHE A 230 -20.72 -7.54 10.01
N PRO A 231 -21.80 -7.03 10.60
CA PRO A 231 -23.14 -7.60 10.45
C PRO A 231 -23.61 -7.59 8.98
N HIS A 232 -24.48 -8.49 8.60
CA HIS A 232 -24.97 -8.64 7.21
C HIS A 232 -25.52 -7.34 6.62
N TYR A 233 -26.29 -6.55 7.39
CA TYR A 233 -26.85 -5.29 6.88
C TYR A 233 -25.77 -4.25 6.50
N VAL A 234 -24.60 -4.28 7.14
CA VAL A 234 -23.47 -3.43 6.76
C VAL A 234 -22.87 -3.92 5.45
N ILE A 235 -22.78 -5.24 5.27
CA ILE A 235 -22.28 -5.86 4.04
C ILE A 235 -23.19 -5.54 2.86
N ASP A 236 -24.51 -5.58 3.07
CA ASP A 236 -25.50 -5.21 2.06
C ASP A 236 -25.33 -3.75 1.63
N LEU A 237 -25.23 -2.82 2.59
CA LEU A 237 -24.96 -1.40 2.31
C LEU A 237 -23.65 -1.18 1.54
N MET A 238 -22.61 -1.98 1.84
CA MET A 238 -21.33 -1.90 1.12
C MET A 238 -21.45 -2.38 -0.31
N ASN A 239 -22.25 -3.42 -0.57
CA ASN A 239 -22.52 -3.91 -1.91
C ASN A 239 -23.29 -2.87 -2.73
N ASP A 240 -24.33 -2.29 -2.15
CA ASP A 240 -25.10 -1.20 -2.78
C ASP A 240 -24.20 0.00 -3.10
N TYR A 241 -23.36 0.42 -2.17
CA TYR A 241 -22.38 1.50 -2.38
C TYR A 241 -21.42 1.18 -3.54
N LYS A 242 -20.89 -0.05 -3.59
CA LYS A 242 -20.00 -0.50 -4.64
C LYS A 242 -20.68 -0.46 -6.01
N ASP A 243 -21.92 -0.92 -6.11
CA ASP A 243 -22.66 -0.96 -7.36
C ASP A 243 -22.94 0.47 -7.88
N ILE A 244 -23.39 1.35 -7.01
CA ILE A 244 -23.59 2.79 -7.32
C ILE A 244 -22.27 3.44 -7.76
N TYR A 245 -21.18 3.17 -7.08
CA TYR A 245 -19.86 3.73 -7.41
C TYR A 245 -19.40 3.25 -8.80
N LEU A 246 -19.50 1.95 -9.09
CA LEU A 246 -19.12 1.38 -10.37
C LEU A 246 -19.98 1.88 -11.53
N GLU A 247 -21.28 2.09 -11.31
CA GLU A 247 -22.18 2.70 -12.28
C GLU A 247 -21.78 4.15 -12.59
N ASN A 248 -21.45 4.93 -11.54
CA ASN A 248 -20.98 6.31 -11.71
C ASN A 248 -19.67 6.40 -12.48
N ILE A 249 -18.69 5.50 -12.24
CA ILE A 249 -17.47 5.44 -13.05
C ILE A 249 -17.79 5.17 -14.51
N LYS A 250 -18.61 4.16 -14.80
CA LYS A 250 -19.01 3.85 -16.18
C LYS A 250 -19.69 5.05 -16.87
N LEU A 251 -20.48 5.80 -16.13
CA LEU A 251 -21.13 7.00 -16.65
C LEU A 251 -20.11 8.12 -16.92
N VAL A 252 -19.15 8.35 -16.02
CA VAL A 252 -18.08 9.33 -16.20
C VAL A 252 -17.22 8.97 -17.42
N ASP A 253 -16.87 7.69 -17.60
CA ASP A 253 -16.09 7.24 -18.76
C ASP A 253 -16.86 7.40 -20.06
N LYS A 254 -18.17 7.10 -20.07
CA LYS A 254 -19.05 7.40 -21.24
C LYS A 254 -19.06 8.90 -21.55
N ILE A 255 -19.16 9.75 -20.53
CA ILE A 255 -19.19 11.21 -20.70
C ILE A 255 -17.84 11.72 -21.21
N LYS A 256 -16.71 11.20 -20.72
CA LYS A 256 -15.37 11.51 -21.22
C LYS A 256 -15.25 11.14 -22.71
N PHE A 257 -15.67 9.92 -23.06
CA PHE A 257 -15.70 9.47 -24.46
C PHE A 257 -16.50 10.41 -25.35
N PHE A 258 -17.72 10.80 -24.94
CA PHE A 258 -18.52 11.78 -25.70
C PHE A 258 -17.90 13.18 -25.73
N SER A 259 -17.13 13.59 -24.72
CA SER A 259 -16.43 14.88 -24.70
C SER A 259 -15.26 14.95 -25.66
N GLU A 260 -14.67 13.82 -26.00
CA GLU A 260 -13.57 13.69 -26.96
C GLU A 260 -14.08 13.78 -28.41
N ILE A 261 -15.37 13.50 -28.64
CA ILE A 261 -16.02 13.71 -29.93
C ILE A 261 -16.26 15.22 -30.11
N ASN A 262 -15.52 15.86 -31.00
CA ASN A 262 -15.38 17.31 -31.18
C ASN A 262 -16.71 18.10 -31.32
N SER A 263 -17.84 17.47 -31.62
CA SER A 263 -19.15 18.12 -31.76
C SER A 263 -19.79 18.53 -30.43
N TYR A 264 -19.42 17.93 -29.29
CA TYR A 264 -20.03 18.16 -27.99
C TYR A 264 -19.32 19.23 -27.14
N ARG A 265 -18.07 19.57 -27.45
CA ARG A 265 -17.29 20.58 -26.69
C ARG A 265 -17.93 21.96 -26.65
N LYS A 266 -18.80 22.28 -27.60
CA LYS A 266 -19.50 23.60 -27.70
C LYS A 266 -20.85 23.65 -26.99
N ASN A 267 -21.36 22.52 -26.50
CA ASN A 267 -22.68 22.48 -25.87
C ASN A 267 -22.61 22.89 -24.39
N ILE A 268 -23.22 24.02 -24.05
CA ILE A 268 -23.27 24.61 -22.71
C ILE A 268 -23.88 23.62 -21.69
N LEU A 269 -24.95 22.93 -22.09
CA LEU A 269 -25.64 21.95 -21.23
C LEU A 269 -24.70 20.79 -20.81
N PHE A 270 -23.90 20.32 -21.75
CA PHE A 270 -22.91 19.27 -21.48
C PHE A 270 -21.82 19.72 -20.49
N ARG A 271 -21.37 20.97 -20.60
CA ARG A 271 -20.39 21.55 -19.64
C ARG A 271 -20.99 21.72 -18.25
N ILE A 272 -22.28 22.03 -18.15
CA ILE A 272 -23.02 22.12 -16.88
C ILE A 272 -23.14 20.74 -16.25
N ILE A 273 -23.53 19.71 -17.01
CA ILE A 273 -23.61 18.32 -16.54
C ILE A 273 -22.27 17.83 -16.02
N LEU A 274 -21.18 18.04 -16.75
CA LEU A 274 -19.82 17.68 -16.31
C LEU A 274 -19.41 18.40 -15.01
N LYS A 275 -19.81 19.68 -14.87
CA LYS A 275 -19.53 20.46 -13.65
C LYS A 275 -20.33 19.93 -12.45
N MET A 276 -21.60 19.62 -12.65
CA MET A 276 -22.48 19.04 -11.62
C MET A 276 -21.95 17.67 -11.15
N MET A 277 -21.52 16.80 -12.07
CA MET A 277 -20.97 15.49 -11.75
C MET A 277 -19.63 15.57 -10.99
N ARG A 278 -18.79 16.59 -11.29
CA ARG A 278 -17.55 16.84 -10.53
C ARG A 278 -17.86 17.31 -9.10
N VAL A 279 -18.93 18.04 -8.89
CA VAL A 279 -19.40 18.45 -7.56
C VAL A 279 -19.90 17.22 -6.80
N LEU A 280 -20.78 16.42 -7.40
CA LEU A 280 -21.30 15.19 -6.81
C LEU A 280 -20.20 14.18 -6.48
N ASN A 281 -19.17 14.04 -7.33
CA ASN A 281 -18.02 13.19 -7.01
C ASN A 281 -17.13 13.77 -5.88
N ARG A 282 -17.06 15.09 -5.71
CA ARG A 282 -16.36 15.70 -4.57
C ARG A 282 -17.12 15.49 -3.26
N ASP A 283 -18.45 15.57 -3.30
CA ASP A 283 -19.28 15.37 -2.11
C ASP A 283 -19.29 13.90 -1.64
N ILE A 284 -19.11 12.94 -2.55
CA ILE A 284 -18.94 11.52 -2.22
C ILE A 284 -17.55 11.25 -1.55
N HIS A 285 -16.56 12.08 -1.83
CA HIS A 285 -15.25 12.01 -1.16
C HIS A 285 -15.14 12.88 0.11
N CYS A 286 -16.16 13.72 0.40
CA CYS A 286 -16.19 14.64 1.55
C CYS A 286 -17.28 14.29 2.60
N SER A 287 -18.03 13.23 2.43
CA SER A 287 -19.04 12.74 3.42
C SER A 287 -18.57 11.39 4.04
#